data_c531719f5e7a4f7399697c584eb5cfb2
#
_entry.id   c531719f5e7a4f7399697c584eb5cfb2
#
_cell.length_a   1.000
_cell.length_b   1.000
_cell.length_c   1.000
_cell.angle_alpha   90.00
_cell.angle_beta   90.00
_cell.angle_gamma   90.00
#
_symmetry.space_group_name_H-M   'P 1'
#
loop_
_entity.id
_entity.type
_entity.pdbx_description
1 polymer ?
#
loop_
_entity_poly.entity_id
_entity_poly.type
_entity_poly.pdbx_seq_one_letter_code
_entity_poly.pdbx_strand_id
1 'polypeptide(L)'
;MINFSSTFPKKDQTKYREKYMKYKVCILAAGIGSRMQPLSFNSNKALLPVGHNAAISLIIEKHPKNIEIVIAIGYEKDKLVQYLECAHPDRKIKFVEVDKITGAGSGPGYSLLCCQKYLQIPFVLTTVDTLIDEGCPRPDKNWMGIGGIEDSRNYCTVVISEERGQIISLDDKVKCNNKEAFIGLAGIKDYKDFALKLLSEIKN
;
A
#
# COMPACT_ATOMS: atom_id res chain seq x y z
N MET A 1 -10.20 2.86 -18.27
CA MET A 1 -11.35 1.94 -18.14
C MET A 1 -10.90 0.57 -18.65
N ILE A 2 -10.55 -0.37 -17.76
CA ILE A 2 -10.08 -1.70 -18.16
C ILE A 2 -11.29 -2.60 -18.29
N ASN A 3 -11.65 -2.96 -19.52
CA ASN A 3 -12.75 -3.90 -19.84
C ASN A 3 -12.32 -5.33 -19.52
N PHE A 4 -12.94 -5.94 -18.51
CA PHE A 4 -12.85 -7.38 -18.26
C PHE A 4 -13.99 -8.08 -19.00
N SER A 5 -13.73 -8.64 -20.19
CA SER A 5 -14.63 -9.62 -20.81
C SER A 5 -14.32 -11.01 -20.22
N SER A 6 -15.19 -11.56 -19.39
CA SER A 6 -15.11 -12.95 -18.94
C SER A 6 -16.37 -13.72 -19.33
N THR A 7 -16.18 -14.79 -20.08
CA THR A 7 -17.19 -15.73 -20.58
C THR A 7 -17.48 -16.88 -19.59
N PHE A 8 -17.62 -16.61 -18.29
CA PHE A 8 -18.01 -17.62 -17.29
C PHE A 8 -19.29 -17.23 -16.55
N PRO A 9 -20.18 -18.17 -16.18
CA PRO A 9 -21.44 -17.85 -15.50
C PRO A 9 -21.18 -17.22 -14.12
N LYS A 10 -21.82 -16.08 -13.87
CA LYS A 10 -21.61 -15.20 -12.70
C LYS A 10 -21.80 -15.86 -11.33
N LYS A 11 -22.55 -16.96 -11.20
CA LYS A 11 -22.82 -17.62 -9.92
C LYS A 11 -21.69 -18.49 -9.37
N ASP A 12 -20.78 -18.98 -10.19
CA ASP A 12 -19.71 -19.89 -9.75
C ASP A 12 -18.40 -19.18 -9.42
N GLN A 13 -18.19 -17.97 -9.97
CA GLN A 13 -16.97 -17.22 -9.80
C GLN A 13 -16.77 -16.67 -8.37
N THR A 14 -17.84 -16.30 -7.67
CA THR A 14 -17.75 -15.73 -6.31
C THR A 14 -17.36 -16.79 -5.29
N LYS A 15 -18.00 -17.97 -5.35
CA LYS A 15 -17.69 -19.11 -4.46
C LYS A 15 -16.30 -19.71 -4.70
N TYR A 16 -15.82 -19.73 -5.96
CA TYR A 16 -14.49 -20.21 -6.32
C TYR A 16 -13.39 -19.20 -5.90
N ARG A 17 -13.63 -17.91 -6.07
CA ARG A 17 -12.70 -16.85 -5.69
C ARG A 17 -12.51 -16.73 -4.17
N GLU A 18 -13.55 -16.89 -3.37
CA GLU A 18 -13.43 -16.87 -1.89
C GLU A 18 -12.66 -18.07 -1.34
N LYS A 19 -12.64 -19.19 -2.05
CA LYS A 19 -12.04 -20.45 -1.57
C LYS A 19 -10.52 -20.55 -1.84
N TYR A 20 -9.94 -19.81 -2.79
CA TYR A 20 -8.63 -20.20 -3.37
C TYR A 20 -7.48 -19.19 -3.29
N MET A 21 -7.65 -17.97 -2.78
CA MET A 21 -6.49 -17.10 -2.61
C MET A 21 -6.52 -16.35 -1.29
N LYS A 22 -5.72 -16.86 -0.34
CA LYS A 22 -5.37 -16.10 0.86
C LYS A 22 -4.39 -15.00 0.45
N TYR A 23 -4.66 -13.78 0.87
CA TYR A 23 -3.73 -12.66 0.73
C TYR A 23 -3.74 -11.82 2.01
N LYS A 24 -2.80 -10.92 2.13
CA LYS A 24 -2.72 -9.94 3.22
C LYS A 24 -2.76 -8.52 2.68
N VAL A 25 -2.91 -7.57 3.58
CA VAL A 25 -2.76 -6.14 3.27
C VAL A 25 -1.58 -5.63 4.10
N CYS A 26 -0.67 -4.91 3.47
CA CYS A 26 0.42 -4.21 4.13
C CYS A 26 0.19 -2.71 4.07
N ILE A 27 0.05 -2.05 5.22
CA ILE A 27 -0.16 -0.61 5.32
C ILE A 27 1.10 0.03 5.90
N LEU A 28 1.71 0.97 5.17
CA LEU A 28 2.89 1.69 5.62
C LEU A 28 2.48 2.97 6.36
N ALA A 29 2.56 2.94 7.69
CA ALA A 29 2.15 4.02 8.59
C ALA A 29 3.27 4.51 9.53
N ALA A 30 4.54 4.14 9.30
CA ALA A 30 5.64 4.45 10.20
C ALA A 30 6.18 5.88 10.07
N GLY A 31 5.96 6.56 8.95
CA GLY A 31 6.58 7.84 8.62
C GLY A 31 6.05 9.03 9.43
N ILE A 32 6.89 10.06 9.61
CA ILE A 32 6.59 11.29 10.36
C ILE A 32 5.49 12.13 9.70
N GLY A 33 5.31 12.04 8.38
CA GLY A 33 4.34 12.88 7.67
C GLY A 33 4.74 14.36 7.61
N SER A 34 6.03 14.68 7.44
CA SER A 34 6.56 16.05 7.48
C SER A 34 5.87 17.03 6.52
N ARG A 35 5.40 16.55 5.37
CA ARG A 35 4.64 17.37 4.39
C ARG A 35 3.24 17.77 4.89
N MET A 36 2.72 17.09 5.91
CA MET A 36 1.42 17.34 6.53
C MET A 36 1.50 18.25 7.77
N GLN A 37 2.68 18.71 8.12
CA GLN A 37 2.86 19.63 9.26
C GLN A 37 2.18 20.99 8.99
N PRO A 38 1.56 21.62 10.01
CA PRO A 38 1.61 21.26 11.45
C PRO A 38 0.61 20.16 11.88
N LEU A 39 -0.25 19.64 11.01
CA LEU A 39 -1.32 18.68 11.35
C LEU A 39 -0.78 17.37 11.96
N SER A 40 0.41 16.97 11.56
CA SER A 40 1.06 15.73 12.01
C SER A 40 2.09 15.90 13.14
N PHE A 41 2.21 17.07 13.80
CA PHE A 41 3.22 17.28 14.85
C PHE A 41 3.09 16.34 16.05
N ASN A 42 1.86 16.07 16.47
CA ASN A 42 1.58 15.26 17.66
C ASN A 42 0.63 14.10 17.32
N SER A 43 0.58 13.69 16.06
CA SER A 43 -0.29 12.61 15.61
C SER A 43 0.31 11.92 14.41
N ASN A 44 0.09 10.61 14.32
CA ASN A 44 0.42 9.89 13.11
C ASN A 44 -0.48 10.38 11.96
N LYS A 45 0.07 10.59 10.76
CA LYS A 45 -0.71 11.03 9.60
C LYS A 45 -1.87 10.09 9.24
N ALA A 46 -1.76 8.82 9.61
CA ALA A 46 -2.81 7.82 9.44
C ALA A 46 -4.09 8.13 10.24
N LEU A 47 -3.96 8.91 11.32
CA LEU A 47 -5.06 9.34 12.18
C LEU A 47 -5.69 10.68 11.76
N LEU A 48 -5.13 11.35 10.75
CA LEU A 48 -5.71 12.59 10.25
C LEU A 48 -7.12 12.34 9.73
N PRO A 49 -8.08 13.23 10.07
CA PRO A 49 -9.47 13.05 9.68
C PRO A 49 -9.66 13.29 8.19
N VAL A 50 -10.43 12.41 7.56
CA VAL A 50 -10.96 12.58 6.21
C VAL A 50 -12.48 12.40 6.32
N GLY A 51 -13.20 13.52 6.24
CA GLY A 51 -14.61 13.54 6.63
C GLY A 51 -14.77 13.22 8.12
N HIS A 52 -15.51 12.17 8.44
CA HIS A 52 -15.78 11.75 9.82
C HIS A 52 -14.90 10.59 10.32
N ASN A 53 -13.99 10.08 9.49
CA ASN A 53 -13.17 8.91 9.81
C ASN A 53 -11.67 9.26 9.76
N ALA A 54 -10.85 8.52 10.50
CA ALA A 54 -9.41 8.56 10.30
C ALA A 54 -9.04 7.95 8.93
N ALA A 55 -8.02 8.49 8.26
CA ALA A 55 -7.58 8.02 6.95
C ALA A 55 -7.32 6.50 6.93
N ILE A 56 -6.69 5.96 7.98
CA ILE A 56 -6.40 4.53 8.07
C ILE A 56 -7.67 3.67 8.16
N SER A 57 -8.72 4.16 8.80
CA SER A 57 -10.01 3.43 8.86
C SER A 57 -10.63 3.29 7.49
N LEU A 58 -10.60 4.35 6.68
CA LEU A 58 -11.11 4.30 5.30
C LEU A 58 -10.34 3.27 4.45
N ILE A 59 -9.02 3.16 4.65
CA ILE A 59 -8.20 2.15 3.98
C ILE A 59 -8.58 0.74 4.45
N ILE A 60 -8.67 0.52 5.76
CA ILE A 60 -9.01 -0.79 6.35
C ILE A 60 -10.37 -1.29 5.86
N GLU A 61 -11.35 -0.40 5.76
CA GLU A 61 -12.72 -0.71 5.34
C GLU A 61 -12.84 -1.13 3.87
N LYS A 62 -11.88 -0.77 3.02
CA LYS A 62 -11.81 -1.25 1.61
C LYS A 62 -11.48 -2.74 1.49
N HIS A 63 -11.08 -3.39 2.57
CA HIS A 63 -10.68 -4.79 2.56
C HIS A 63 -11.65 -5.68 3.36
N PRO A 64 -11.92 -6.93 2.91
CA PRO A 64 -12.78 -7.87 3.63
C PRO A 64 -12.33 -8.08 5.08
N LYS A 65 -13.28 -8.25 6.02
CA LYS A 65 -13.00 -8.36 7.46
C LYS A 65 -12.11 -9.55 7.84
N ASN A 66 -12.12 -10.62 7.08
CA ASN A 66 -11.33 -11.83 7.32
C ASN A 66 -9.88 -11.75 6.83
N ILE A 67 -9.50 -10.68 6.14
CA ILE A 67 -8.13 -10.47 5.65
C ILE A 67 -7.26 -9.95 6.80
N GLU A 68 -6.08 -10.56 6.97
CA GLU A 68 -5.06 -10.10 7.92
C GLU A 68 -4.37 -8.84 7.37
N ILE A 69 -4.22 -7.84 8.24
CA ILE A 69 -3.57 -6.57 7.92
C ILE A 69 -2.26 -6.50 8.69
N VAL A 70 -1.16 -6.23 7.98
CA VAL A 70 0.16 -5.96 8.54
C VAL A 70 0.38 -4.45 8.46
N ILE A 71 0.60 -3.80 9.59
CA ILE A 71 0.79 -2.34 9.65
C ILE A 71 2.20 -2.03 10.15
N ALA A 72 2.99 -1.35 9.30
CA ALA A 72 4.26 -0.77 9.70
C ALA A 72 3.99 0.47 10.55
N ILE A 73 4.41 0.46 11.81
CA ILE A 73 4.22 1.55 12.78
C ILE A 73 5.56 2.15 13.19
N GLY A 74 5.58 3.44 13.53
CA GLY A 74 6.81 4.13 13.93
C GLY A 74 6.49 5.45 14.64
N TYR A 75 6.41 6.55 13.91
CA TYR A 75 6.09 7.86 14.50
C TYR A 75 4.70 7.84 15.15
N GLU A 76 4.60 8.29 16.41
CA GLU A 76 3.36 8.31 17.20
C GLU A 76 2.63 6.95 17.21
N LYS A 77 3.41 5.85 17.27
CA LYS A 77 2.92 4.48 17.16
C LYS A 77 1.86 4.12 18.19
N ASP A 78 2.05 4.59 19.46
CA ASP A 78 1.17 4.21 20.56
C ASP A 78 -0.25 4.76 20.38
N LYS A 79 -0.38 5.99 19.88
CA LYS A 79 -1.67 6.61 19.54
C LYS A 79 -2.34 5.84 18.39
N LEU A 80 -1.56 5.43 17.39
CA LEU A 80 -2.07 4.67 16.25
C LEU A 80 -2.58 3.28 16.68
N VAL A 81 -1.80 2.56 17.49
CA VAL A 81 -2.17 1.25 18.01
C VAL A 81 -3.44 1.36 18.85
N GLN A 82 -3.48 2.26 19.84
CA GLN A 82 -4.64 2.49 20.70
C GLN A 82 -5.91 2.79 19.87
N TYR A 83 -5.80 3.68 18.89
CA TYR A 83 -6.92 3.98 18.01
C TYR A 83 -7.43 2.73 17.27
N LEU A 84 -6.52 1.96 16.67
CA LEU A 84 -6.90 0.79 15.86
C LEU A 84 -7.50 -0.34 16.70
N GLU A 85 -7.01 -0.57 17.92
CA GLU A 85 -7.58 -1.54 18.85
C GLU A 85 -8.99 -1.16 19.27
N CYS A 86 -9.27 0.14 19.47
CA CYS A 86 -10.59 0.63 19.80
C CYS A 86 -11.55 0.67 18.60
N ALA A 87 -11.09 1.17 17.45
CA ALA A 87 -11.94 1.40 16.28
C ALA A 87 -12.18 0.13 15.46
N HIS A 88 -11.24 -0.83 15.50
CA HIS A 88 -11.27 -2.05 14.70
C HIS A 88 -10.99 -3.33 15.51
N PRO A 89 -11.69 -3.58 16.64
CA PRO A 89 -11.40 -4.70 17.55
C PRO A 89 -11.56 -6.07 16.89
N ASP A 90 -12.42 -6.18 15.87
CA ASP A 90 -12.70 -7.43 15.16
C ASP A 90 -11.73 -7.69 13.97
N ARG A 91 -10.76 -6.80 13.74
CA ARG A 91 -9.81 -6.94 12.62
C ARG A 91 -8.58 -7.71 13.07
N LYS A 92 -8.07 -8.58 12.21
CA LYS A 92 -6.78 -9.26 12.40
C LYS A 92 -5.66 -8.31 12.01
N ILE A 93 -5.14 -7.54 12.96
CA ILE A 93 -4.05 -6.58 12.72
C ILE A 93 -2.77 -7.11 13.35
N LYS A 94 -1.68 -7.10 12.57
CA LYS A 94 -0.31 -7.32 13.01
C LYS A 94 0.47 -6.03 12.94
N PHE A 95 0.84 -5.46 14.07
CA PHE A 95 1.71 -4.31 14.15
C PHE A 95 3.18 -4.73 14.01
N VAL A 96 3.93 -3.99 13.18
CA VAL A 96 5.36 -4.18 12.95
C VAL A 96 6.05 -2.86 13.18
N GLU A 97 6.86 -2.79 14.22
CA GLU A 97 7.63 -1.60 14.55
C GLU A 97 8.79 -1.41 13.59
N VAL A 98 8.91 -0.17 13.10
CA VAL A 98 10.00 0.30 12.25
C VAL A 98 10.91 1.17 13.10
N ASP A 99 12.11 0.73 13.36
CA ASP A 99 13.09 1.38 14.22
C ASP A 99 13.74 2.61 13.53
N LYS A 100 13.86 2.59 12.21
CA LYS A 100 14.50 3.64 11.41
C LYS A 100 13.46 4.42 10.59
N ILE A 101 12.90 5.46 11.18
CA ILE A 101 11.87 6.31 10.55
C ILE A 101 12.40 7.59 9.91
N THR A 102 13.70 7.95 10.18
CA THR A 102 14.37 9.14 9.64
C THR A 102 15.80 8.82 9.23
N GLY A 103 16.41 9.73 8.46
CA GLY A 103 17.80 9.65 8.04
C GLY A 103 18.03 8.73 6.84
N ALA A 104 19.29 8.57 6.45
CA ALA A 104 19.67 7.77 5.29
C ALA A 104 19.23 6.31 5.45
N GLY A 105 18.63 5.73 4.40
CA GLY A 105 18.11 4.37 4.39
C GLY A 105 16.76 4.19 5.11
N SER A 106 16.14 5.26 5.66
CA SER A 106 14.73 5.23 6.04
C SER A 106 13.85 5.39 4.81
N GLY A 107 12.58 5.00 4.92
CA GLY A 107 11.60 5.19 3.85
C GLY A 107 10.63 4.02 3.68
N PRO A 108 9.76 4.10 2.66
CA PRO A 108 8.75 3.07 2.42
C PRO A 108 9.35 1.68 2.19
N GLY A 109 10.48 1.60 1.46
CA GLY A 109 11.19 0.33 1.20
C GLY A 109 11.67 -0.32 2.49
N TYR A 110 12.27 0.45 3.40
CA TYR A 110 12.72 -0.07 4.69
C TYR A 110 11.55 -0.51 5.57
N SER A 111 10.48 0.27 5.63
CA SER A 111 9.26 -0.10 6.37
C SER A 111 8.66 -1.41 5.84
N LEU A 112 8.66 -1.59 4.52
CA LEU A 112 8.19 -2.81 3.89
C LEU A 112 9.13 -4.00 4.17
N LEU A 113 10.44 -3.78 4.21
CA LEU A 113 11.42 -4.79 4.60
C LEU A 113 11.19 -5.30 6.02
N CYS A 114 10.90 -4.41 6.98
CA CYS A 114 10.55 -4.79 8.35
C CYS A 114 9.30 -5.70 8.38
N CYS A 115 8.35 -5.48 7.47
CA CYS A 115 7.13 -6.27 7.36
C CYS A 115 7.31 -7.61 6.62
N GLN A 116 8.40 -7.79 5.87
CA GLN A 116 8.61 -8.88 4.90
C GLN A 116 8.37 -10.27 5.48
N LYS A 117 8.81 -10.55 6.71
CA LYS A 117 8.61 -11.87 7.37
C LYS A 117 7.15 -12.24 7.60
N TYR A 118 6.25 -11.26 7.62
CA TYR A 118 4.80 -11.45 7.78
C TYR A 118 4.06 -11.49 6.43
N LEU A 119 4.73 -11.16 5.33
CA LEU A 119 4.18 -11.04 3.96
C LEU A 119 4.62 -12.22 3.09
N GLN A 120 4.49 -13.46 3.62
CA GLN A 120 4.92 -14.69 2.93
C GLN A 120 3.81 -15.34 2.08
N ILE A 121 2.87 -14.53 1.61
CA ILE A 121 1.80 -14.88 0.65
C ILE A 121 1.51 -13.62 -0.19
N PRO A 122 0.77 -13.69 -1.30
CA PRO A 122 0.37 -12.51 -2.05
C PRO A 122 -0.22 -11.42 -1.15
N PHE A 123 0.07 -10.16 -1.43
CA PHE A 123 -0.43 -9.06 -0.60
C PHE A 123 -0.72 -7.79 -1.41
N VAL A 124 -1.58 -6.95 -0.85
CA VAL A 124 -1.78 -5.57 -1.30
C VAL A 124 -0.89 -4.68 -0.44
N LEU A 125 -0.05 -3.88 -1.08
CA LEU A 125 0.70 -2.80 -0.46
C LEU A 125 -0.07 -1.50 -0.59
N THR A 126 -0.21 -0.75 0.50
CA THR A 126 -0.76 0.60 0.47
C THR A 126 -0.05 1.52 1.46
N THR A 127 -0.02 2.81 1.13
CA THR A 127 0.43 3.87 2.05
C THR A 127 -0.79 4.56 2.66
N VAL A 128 -0.63 5.18 3.83
CA VAL A 128 -1.73 5.82 4.58
C VAL A 128 -2.22 7.13 3.98
N ASP A 129 -1.60 7.62 2.93
CA ASP A 129 -1.98 8.82 2.17
C ASP A 129 -2.64 8.49 0.82
N THR A 130 -2.88 7.21 0.54
CA THR A 130 -3.59 6.77 -0.66
C THR A 130 -4.99 6.32 -0.31
N LEU A 131 -5.96 7.11 -0.69
CA LEU A 131 -7.38 6.81 -0.56
C LEU A 131 -7.97 6.56 -1.95
N ILE A 132 -8.79 5.53 -2.07
CA ILE A 132 -9.46 5.16 -3.32
C ILE A 132 -10.98 5.08 -3.08
N ASP A 133 -11.77 5.51 -4.04
CA ASP A 133 -13.22 5.42 -3.97
C ASP A 133 -13.71 4.03 -4.38
N GLU A 134 -13.06 3.42 -5.35
CA GLU A 134 -13.39 2.08 -5.84
C GLU A 134 -12.94 0.98 -4.88
N GLY A 135 -13.40 -0.23 -5.15
CA GLY A 135 -12.93 -1.43 -4.45
C GLY A 135 -11.46 -1.73 -4.78
N CYS A 136 -10.67 -2.07 -3.77
CA CYS A 136 -9.28 -2.46 -3.97
C CYS A 136 -9.17 -3.80 -4.71
N PRO A 137 -8.46 -3.88 -5.85
CA PRO A 137 -8.27 -5.14 -6.56
C PRO A 137 -7.47 -6.15 -5.71
N ARG A 138 -7.73 -7.43 -5.91
CA ARG A 138 -6.96 -8.51 -5.25
C ARG A 138 -5.59 -8.68 -5.91
N PRO A 139 -4.58 -9.18 -5.17
CA PRO A 139 -3.23 -9.42 -5.69
C PRO A 139 -3.12 -10.78 -6.41
N ASP A 140 -4.08 -11.11 -7.30
CA ASP A 140 -4.08 -12.33 -8.12
C ASP A 140 -3.15 -12.25 -9.34
N LYS A 141 -2.64 -11.08 -9.61
CA LYS A 141 -1.51 -10.74 -10.48
C LYS A 141 -0.74 -9.58 -9.88
N ASN A 142 0.47 -9.30 -10.37
CA ASN A 142 1.15 -8.05 -10.03
C ASN A 142 0.43 -6.89 -10.72
N TRP A 143 0.14 -5.83 -9.97
CA TRP A 143 -0.44 -4.60 -10.48
C TRP A 143 0.02 -3.40 -9.66
N MET A 144 -0.04 -2.22 -10.25
CA MET A 144 0.33 -0.97 -9.62
C MET A 144 -0.78 0.07 -9.86
N GLY A 145 -1.18 0.77 -8.82
CA GLY A 145 -2.06 1.94 -8.91
C GLY A 145 -1.28 3.12 -9.45
N ILE A 146 -1.81 3.77 -10.47
CA ILE A 146 -1.22 4.94 -11.10
C ILE A 146 -2.23 6.09 -11.13
N GLY A 147 -1.72 7.32 -11.08
CA GLY A 147 -2.52 8.53 -11.19
C GLY A 147 -1.80 9.60 -12.01
N GLY A 148 -2.60 10.49 -12.63
CA GLY A 148 -2.07 11.61 -13.39
C GLY A 148 -1.38 12.65 -12.50
N ILE A 149 -0.29 13.24 -12.98
CA ILE A 149 0.48 14.28 -12.30
C ILE A 149 0.81 15.45 -13.24
N GLU A 150 0.98 16.62 -12.67
CA GLU A 150 1.43 17.82 -13.39
C GLU A 150 2.95 17.98 -13.36
N ASP A 151 3.58 17.63 -12.24
CA ASP A 151 5.04 17.80 -12.01
C ASP A 151 5.66 16.49 -11.48
N SER A 152 6.61 15.96 -12.24
CA SER A 152 7.27 14.68 -11.95
C SER A 152 8.26 14.72 -10.77
N ARG A 153 8.77 15.88 -10.38
CA ARG A 153 9.90 16.03 -9.44
C ARG A 153 9.64 15.49 -8.03
N ASN A 154 8.37 15.33 -7.63
CA ASN A 154 8.00 14.89 -6.29
C ASN A 154 7.44 13.47 -6.25
N TYR A 155 7.39 12.78 -7.38
CA TYR A 155 6.72 11.50 -7.53
C TYR A 155 7.64 10.43 -8.13
N CYS A 156 7.34 9.18 -7.82
CA CYS A 156 7.84 8.04 -8.57
C CYS A 156 7.00 7.90 -9.83
N THR A 157 7.51 8.36 -10.97
CA THR A 157 6.78 8.34 -12.23
C THR A 157 6.90 7.00 -12.93
N VAL A 158 5.94 6.70 -13.80
CA VAL A 158 5.77 5.41 -14.45
C VAL A 158 5.79 5.59 -15.96
N VAL A 159 6.53 4.75 -16.66
CA VAL A 159 6.45 4.60 -18.12
C VAL A 159 5.72 3.31 -18.45
N ILE A 160 4.66 3.41 -19.24
CA ILE A 160 3.78 2.28 -19.59
C ILE A 160 3.90 1.99 -21.09
N SER A 161 3.99 0.69 -21.44
CA SER A 161 3.91 0.25 -22.82
C SER A 161 2.50 0.49 -23.37
N GLU A 162 2.37 1.26 -24.44
CA GLU A 162 1.08 1.50 -25.11
C GLU A 162 0.44 0.19 -25.61
N GLU A 163 1.25 -0.76 -26.12
CA GLU A 163 0.76 -2.01 -26.69
C GLU A 163 0.29 -3.01 -25.62
N ARG A 164 0.95 -3.07 -24.46
CA ARG A 164 0.76 -4.14 -23.47
C ARG A 164 0.18 -3.66 -22.14
N GLY A 165 0.10 -2.36 -21.92
CA GLY A 165 -0.29 -1.79 -20.61
C GLY A 165 0.64 -2.22 -19.46
N GLN A 166 1.89 -2.60 -19.79
CA GLN A 166 2.89 -3.03 -18.81
C GLN A 166 3.81 -1.88 -18.45
N ILE A 167 4.22 -1.84 -17.19
CA ILE A 167 5.22 -0.88 -16.71
C ILE A 167 6.57 -1.28 -17.28
N ILE A 168 7.22 -0.33 -17.95
CA ILE A 168 8.55 -0.49 -18.57
C ILE A 168 9.62 0.02 -17.62
N SER A 169 9.42 1.18 -17.02
CA SER A 169 10.37 1.79 -16.09
C SER A 169 9.68 2.65 -15.04
N LEU A 170 10.44 2.93 -13.99
CA LEU A 170 10.07 3.83 -12.89
C LEU A 170 11.20 4.85 -12.73
N ASP A 171 10.83 6.13 -12.64
CA ASP A 171 11.76 7.24 -12.40
C ASP A 171 11.40 7.92 -11.08
N ASP A 172 12.23 7.76 -10.03
CA ASP A 172 11.92 8.29 -8.69
C ASP A 172 12.41 9.74 -8.56
N LYS A 173 11.45 10.67 -8.47
CA LYS A 173 11.66 12.11 -8.18
C LYS A 173 12.63 12.80 -9.14
N VAL A 174 12.59 12.44 -10.41
CA VAL A 174 13.38 13.05 -11.48
C VAL A 174 12.50 13.95 -12.32
N LYS A 175 13.07 15.05 -12.80
CA LYS A 175 12.38 15.89 -13.78
C LYS A 175 12.32 15.15 -15.12
N CYS A 176 11.14 14.75 -15.53
CA CYS A 176 10.87 14.07 -16.80
C CYS A 176 9.52 14.50 -17.36
N ASN A 177 9.18 14.01 -18.55
CA ASN A 177 7.91 14.31 -19.22
C ASN A 177 6.80 13.30 -18.90
N ASN A 178 7.04 12.35 -18.00
CA ASN A 178 6.05 11.37 -17.60
C ASN A 178 4.84 12.06 -16.94
N LYS A 179 3.65 11.64 -17.30
CA LYS A 179 2.38 12.23 -16.83
C LYS A 179 1.67 11.36 -15.80
N GLU A 180 2.23 10.20 -15.48
CA GLU A 180 1.66 9.22 -14.57
C GLU A 180 2.66 8.85 -13.48
N ALA A 181 2.17 8.67 -12.27
CA ALA A 181 2.98 8.30 -11.12
C ALA A 181 2.33 7.18 -10.30
N PHE A 182 3.16 6.43 -9.60
CA PHE A 182 2.75 5.47 -8.60
C PHE A 182 2.06 6.19 -7.43
N ILE A 183 0.84 5.76 -7.10
CA ILE A 183 0.04 6.37 -6.03
C ILE A 183 0.25 5.73 -4.65
N GLY A 184 1.18 4.81 -4.50
CA GLY A 184 1.41 4.12 -3.22
C GLY A 184 0.49 2.91 -3.00
N LEU A 185 -0.15 2.37 -4.04
CA LEU A 185 -1.04 1.21 -3.97
C LEU A 185 -0.63 0.17 -5.01
N ALA A 186 -0.36 -1.07 -4.58
CA ALA A 186 0.05 -2.15 -5.48
C ALA A 186 -0.42 -3.53 -5.00
N GLY A 187 -0.70 -4.42 -5.94
CA GLY A 187 -0.89 -5.84 -5.66
C GLY A 187 0.36 -6.64 -6.01
N ILE A 188 0.89 -7.38 -5.05
CA ILE A 188 2.10 -8.18 -5.17
C ILE A 188 1.71 -9.65 -5.10
N LYS A 189 1.65 -10.31 -6.24
CA LYS A 189 1.44 -11.76 -6.35
C LYS A 189 2.75 -12.51 -6.14
N ASP A 190 3.80 -12.05 -6.82
CA ASP A 190 5.11 -12.71 -6.84
C ASP A 190 5.97 -12.23 -5.67
N TYR A 191 5.42 -12.38 -4.45
CA TYR A 191 5.98 -11.86 -3.21
C TYR A 191 7.39 -12.39 -2.90
N LYS A 192 7.76 -13.58 -3.37
CA LYS A 192 9.10 -14.16 -3.17
C LYS A 192 10.16 -13.40 -3.96
N ASP A 193 9.92 -13.19 -5.24
CA ASP A 193 10.82 -12.45 -6.14
C ASP A 193 10.91 -10.98 -5.72
N PHE A 194 9.76 -10.41 -5.34
CA PHE A 194 9.69 -9.07 -4.79
C PHE A 194 10.55 -8.92 -3.53
N ALA A 195 10.45 -9.87 -2.58
CA ALA A 195 11.23 -9.87 -1.34
C ALA A 195 12.75 -9.97 -1.60
N LEU A 196 13.17 -10.82 -2.53
CA LEU A 196 14.59 -10.96 -2.92
C LEU A 196 15.13 -9.66 -3.51
N LYS A 197 14.40 -9.01 -4.42
CA LYS A 197 14.78 -7.73 -5.01
C LYS A 197 14.84 -6.62 -3.96
N LEU A 198 13.83 -6.52 -3.08
CA LEU A 198 13.81 -5.54 -2.00
C LEU A 198 15.04 -5.66 -1.09
N LEU A 199 15.43 -6.90 -0.74
CA LEU A 199 16.62 -7.17 0.06
C LEU A 199 17.92 -6.78 -0.65
N SER A 200 18.02 -6.95 -1.96
CA SER A 200 19.21 -6.57 -2.73
C SER A 200 19.40 -5.06 -2.81
N GLU A 201 18.31 -4.31 -3.01
CA GLU A 201 18.36 -2.84 -3.14
C GLU A 201 18.67 -2.11 -1.82
N ILE A 202 18.28 -2.67 -0.68
CA ILE A 202 18.52 -2.03 0.63
C ILE A 202 19.91 -2.33 1.20
N LYS A 203 20.58 -3.39 0.70
CA LYS A 203 21.94 -3.76 1.11
C LYS A 203 23.05 -2.99 0.35
N ASN A 204 22.73 -2.33 -0.75
CA ASN A 204 23.60 -1.45 -1.52
C ASN A 204 23.41 0.01 -1.09
#